data_f51142bc4b17827ceb193be34abd5c83
#
_entry.id   f51142bc4b17827ceb193be34abd5c83
#
_cell.length_a   1.000
_cell.length_b   1.000
_cell.length_c   1.000
_cell.angle_alpha   90.00
_cell.angle_beta   90.00
_cell.angle_gamma   90.00
#
_symmetry.space_group_name_H-M   'P 1'
#
loop_
_entity.id
_entity.type
_entity.pdbx_description
1 polymer ?
#
loop_
_entity_poly.entity_id
_entity_poly.type
_entity_poly.pdbx_seq_one_letter_code
_entity_poly.pdbx_strand_id
1 'polypeptide(L)'
;MTGSVVQVSIGPGGVPNYAIDQGDITKTGITGDAWRHPQFHGTPKLALLLITSETIDELVAQGFPVFYGALAENITTRGLDRRSLRIGQRFQAGEAVLELTRTRLPCDTLSVYGAGIQAAIYDARTMAGDTASPVWGMSGFYASVIEPGMVRPGDPITILTS
;
A
#
# COMPACT_ATOMS: atom_id res chain seq x y z
N MET A 1 4.39 -1.13 17.31
CA MET A 1 4.49 0.05 16.43
C MET A 1 3.07 0.50 16.10
N THR A 2 2.82 1.78 16.21
CA THR A 2 1.51 2.38 15.94
C THR A 2 1.69 3.58 15.05
N GLY A 3 0.85 3.68 14.03
CA GLY A 3 0.77 4.81 13.14
C GLY A 3 -0.67 5.23 12.94
N SER A 4 -0.92 6.00 11.91
CA SER A 4 -2.27 6.42 11.53
C SER A 4 -2.51 6.21 10.05
N VAL A 5 -3.77 6.02 9.69
CA VAL A 5 -4.24 6.06 8.31
C VAL A 5 -4.38 7.52 7.92
N VAL A 6 -3.67 7.98 6.88
CA VAL A 6 -3.78 9.38 6.42
C VAL A 6 -4.70 9.52 5.23
N GLN A 7 -4.85 8.47 4.42
CA GLN A 7 -5.77 8.48 3.29
C GLN A 7 -6.24 7.08 2.96
N VAL A 8 -7.51 6.96 2.59
CA VAL A 8 -8.10 5.77 2.01
C VAL A 8 -8.48 6.12 0.58
N SER A 9 -8.11 5.28 -0.38
CA SER A 9 -8.24 5.62 -1.80
C SER A 9 -8.75 4.45 -2.62
N ILE A 10 -9.56 4.76 -3.61
CA ILE A 10 -10.04 3.81 -4.62
C ILE A 10 -9.93 4.45 -6.00
N GLY A 11 -10.01 3.65 -7.05
CA GLY A 11 -9.94 4.15 -8.41
C GLY A 11 -10.62 3.25 -9.42
N PRO A 12 -10.69 3.67 -10.68
CA PRO A 12 -11.34 2.92 -11.76
C PRO A 12 -10.43 1.83 -12.35
N GLY A 13 -9.27 1.58 -11.73
CA GLY A 13 -8.22 0.70 -12.23
C GLY A 13 -7.06 1.49 -12.83
N GLY A 14 -5.83 0.98 -12.67
CA GLY A 14 -4.62 1.70 -13.04
C GLY A 14 -4.25 2.75 -12.00
N VAL A 15 -3.63 3.83 -12.44
CA VAL A 15 -3.20 4.93 -11.56
C VAL A 15 -3.83 6.25 -12.02
N PRO A 16 -4.09 7.18 -11.09
CA PRO A 16 -4.02 7.07 -9.64
C PRO A 16 -5.30 6.54 -9.00
N ASN A 17 -5.26 6.27 -7.70
CA ASN A 17 -6.45 6.17 -6.87
C ASN A 17 -6.76 7.55 -6.27
N TYR A 18 -8.00 7.74 -5.85
CA TYR A 18 -8.52 9.00 -5.31
C TYR A 18 -9.07 8.81 -3.90
N ALA A 19 -8.90 9.83 -3.07
CA ALA A 19 -9.34 9.81 -1.68
C ALA A 19 -10.85 9.62 -1.55
N ILE A 20 -11.25 8.82 -0.57
CA ILE A 20 -12.64 8.66 -0.14
C ILE A 20 -12.71 8.92 1.37
N ASP A 21 -13.92 9.26 1.86
CA ASP A 21 -14.12 9.62 3.25
C ASP A 21 -13.97 8.43 4.19
N GLN A 22 -14.32 7.24 3.72
CA GLN A 22 -14.21 6.01 4.49
C GLN A 22 -14.20 4.81 3.54
N GLY A 23 -13.49 3.76 3.91
CA GLY A 23 -13.41 2.52 3.15
C GLY A 23 -14.15 1.40 3.84
N ASP A 24 -15.05 0.76 3.12
CA ASP A 24 -15.68 -0.50 3.55
C ASP A 24 -14.78 -1.64 3.10
N ILE A 25 -13.95 -2.12 4.03
CA ILE A 25 -12.95 -3.16 3.74
C ILE A 25 -13.62 -4.52 3.78
N THR A 26 -13.54 -5.24 2.66
CA THR A 26 -14.07 -6.61 2.51
C THR A 26 -12.91 -7.59 2.30
N LYS A 27 -13.22 -8.88 2.24
CA LYS A 27 -12.20 -9.92 2.00
C LYS A 27 -11.47 -9.78 0.66
N THR A 28 -12.03 -9.04 -0.30
CA THR A 28 -11.44 -8.87 -1.63
C THR A 28 -11.01 -7.44 -1.93
N GLY A 29 -11.11 -6.54 -0.96
CA GLY A 29 -10.67 -5.16 -1.12
C GLY A 29 -11.70 -4.16 -0.60
N ILE A 30 -11.62 -2.93 -1.08
CA ILE A 30 -12.53 -1.84 -0.68
C ILE A 30 -13.73 -1.82 -1.61
N THR A 31 -14.93 -1.73 -1.04
CA THR A 31 -16.16 -1.59 -1.83
C THR A 31 -16.05 -0.36 -2.75
N GLY A 32 -16.34 -0.56 -4.03
CA GLY A 32 -16.27 0.49 -5.05
C GLY A 32 -14.93 0.63 -5.74
N ASP A 33 -13.90 -0.09 -5.29
CA ASP A 33 -12.60 -0.09 -5.97
C ASP A 33 -12.64 -0.98 -7.21
N ALA A 34 -11.74 -0.69 -8.16
CA ALA A 34 -11.55 -1.50 -9.36
C ALA A 34 -10.07 -1.75 -9.59
N TRP A 35 -9.75 -2.81 -10.32
CA TRP A 35 -8.38 -3.19 -10.60
C TRP A 35 -8.13 -3.27 -12.09
N ARG A 36 -6.96 -2.78 -12.53
CA ARG A 36 -6.56 -2.87 -13.93
C ARG A 36 -6.42 -4.32 -14.39
N HIS A 37 -5.94 -5.18 -13.48
CA HIS A 37 -5.73 -6.59 -13.73
C HIS A 37 -6.43 -7.42 -12.64
N PRO A 38 -7.76 -7.63 -12.74
CA PRO A 38 -8.53 -8.31 -11.69
C PRO A 38 -8.03 -9.72 -11.36
N GLN A 39 -7.41 -10.40 -12.33
CA GLN A 39 -6.86 -11.75 -12.13
C GLN A 39 -5.64 -11.76 -11.20
N PHE A 40 -4.98 -10.62 -11.00
CA PHE A 40 -3.83 -10.48 -10.11
C PHE A 40 -4.15 -9.71 -8.84
N HIS A 41 -5.11 -8.79 -8.90
CA HIS A 41 -5.48 -7.88 -7.81
C HIS A 41 -6.90 -8.20 -7.35
N GLY A 42 -7.25 -7.80 -6.12
CA GLY A 42 -8.56 -8.08 -5.57
C GLY A 42 -8.79 -9.53 -5.19
N THR A 43 -7.77 -10.40 -5.31
CA THR A 43 -7.80 -11.73 -4.73
C THR A 43 -7.58 -11.63 -3.23
N PRO A 44 -7.91 -12.66 -2.42
CA PRO A 44 -7.74 -12.57 -0.96
C PRO A 44 -6.33 -12.19 -0.51
N LYS A 45 -5.30 -12.60 -1.22
CA LYS A 45 -3.90 -12.28 -0.85
C LYS A 45 -3.45 -10.90 -1.33
N LEU A 46 -4.14 -10.31 -2.29
CA LEU A 46 -3.82 -9.03 -2.90
C LEU A 46 -5.02 -8.08 -2.81
N ALA A 47 -5.75 -8.15 -1.70
CA ALA A 47 -6.98 -7.38 -1.53
C ALA A 47 -6.74 -5.88 -1.44
N LEU A 48 -5.66 -5.48 -0.78
CA LEU A 48 -5.31 -4.08 -0.55
C LEU A 48 -3.84 -3.84 -0.82
N LEU A 49 -3.50 -2.60 -1.21
CA LEU A 49 -2.13 -2.13 -1.30
C LEU A 49 -1.93 -1.02 -0.27
N LEU A 50 -0.90 -1.17 0.56
CA LEU A 50 -0.48 -0.19 1.55
C LEU A 50 0.83 0.46 1.11
N ILE A 51 0.91 1.79 1.24
CA ILE A 51 2.17 2.54 1.10
C ILE A 51 2.26 3.54 2.24
N THR A 52 3.45 3.75 2.80
CA THR A 52 3.64 4.78 3.83
C THR A 52 3.69 6.17 3.19
N SER A 53 3.13 7.17 3.87
CA SER A 53 3.20 8.56 3.40
C SER A 53 4.66 9.03 3.32
N GLU A 54 5.51 8.53 4.21
CA GLU A 54 6.94 8.81 4.21
C GLU A 54 7.60 8.35 2.90
N THR A 55 7.17 7.23 2.33
CA THR A 55 7.63 6.78 1.01
C THR A 55 7.23 7.76 -0.09
N ILE A 56 5.98 8.22 -0.09
CA ILE A 56 5.51 9.20 -1.07
C ILE A 56 6.30 10.50 -0.94
N ASP A 57 6.52 10.96 0.29
CA ASP A 57 7.31 12.17 0.54
C ASP A 57 8.77 12.00 0.05
N GLU A 58 9.35 10.82 0.23
CA GLU A 58 10.69 10.50 -0.25
C GLU A 58 10.78 10.57 -1.78
N LEU A 59 9.77 10.05 -2.48
CA LEU A 59 9.69 10.10 -3.95
C LEU A 59 9.50 11.52 -4.46
N VAL A 60 8.71 12.34 -3.78
CA VAL A 60 8.55 13.76 -4.10
C VAL A 60 9.90 14.46 -3.96
N ALA A 61 10.65 14.17 -2.92
CA ALA A 61 11.99 14.74 -2.71
C ALA A 61 12.97 14.32 -3.81
N GLN A 62 12.77 13.17 -4.45
CA GLN A 62 13.56 12.72 -5.59
C GLN A 62 13.12 13.34 -6.92
N GLY A 63 12.05 14.15 -6.92
CA GLY A 63 11.55 14.84 -8.10
C GLY A 63 10.39 14.17 -8.81
N PHE A 64 9.84 13.08 -8.29
CA PHE A 64 8.67 12.44 -8.89
C PHE A 64 7.39 13.19 -8.49
N PRO A 65 6.47 13.50 -9.43
CA PRO A 65 5.23 14.22 -9.15
C PRO A 65 4.14 13.27 -8.60
N VAL A 66 4.43 12.60 -7.52
CA VAL A 66 3.50 11.67 -6.88
C VAL A 66 2.78 12.34 -5.70
N PHE A 67 1.71 11.72 -5.25
CA PHE A 67 0.83 12.19 -4.18
C PHE A 67 0.19 10.96 -3.53
N TYR A 68 -0.55 11.13 -2.45
CA TYR A 68 -1.22 10.00 -1.79
C TYR A 68 -2.31 9.45 -2.73
N GLY A 69 -2.20 8.18 -3.05
CA GLY A 69 -3.04 7.50 -4.04
C GLY A 69 -2.39 7.34 -5.42
N ALA A 70 -1.29 8.06 -5.69
CA ALA A 70 -0.66 8.09 -7.01
C ALA A 70 -0.22 6.71 -7.51
N LEU A 71 0.25 5.86 -6.62
CA LEU A 71 0.75 4.53 -6.96
C LEU A 71 -0.34 3.46 -6.90
N ALA A 72 -1.60 3.86 -6.87
CA ALA A 72 -2.78 3.02 -6.74
C ALA A 72 -2.87 2.32 -5.38
N GLU A 73 -2.27 2.88 -4.34
CA GLU A 73 -2.44 2.36 -3.01
C GLU A 73 -3.82 2.69 -2.46
N ASN A 74 -4.35 1.74 -1.69
CA ASN A 74 -5.67 1.86 -1.05
C ASN A 74 -5.56 2.53 0.32
N ILE A 75 -4.48 2.26 1.06
CA ILE A 75 -4.25 2.82 2.39
C ILE A 75 -2.88 3.47 2.40
N THR A 76 -2.86 4.76 2.69
CA THR A 76 -1.63 5.52 2.91
C THR A 76 -1.49 5.73 4.41
N THR A 77 -0.34 5.35 4.98
CA THR A 77 -0.11 5.36 6.42
C THR A 77 0.93 6.41 6.80
N ARG A 78 0.93 6.81 8.07
CA ARG A 78 1.97 7.67 8.67
C ARG A 78 2.42 7.06 9.98
N GLY A 79 3.72 7.14 10.24
CA GLY A 79 4.29 6.67 11.51
C GLY A 79 4.75 5.23 11.50
N LEU A 80 4.54 4.50 10.41
CA LEU A 80 5.10 3.15 10.23
C LEU A 80 6.39 3.25 9.43
N ASP A 81 7.46 2.66 9.94
CA ASP A 81 8.73 2.59 9.20
C ASP A 81 8.67 1.39 8.23
N ARG A 82 8.61 1.67 6.92
CA ARG A 82 8.56 0.64 5.88
C ARG A 82 9.69 -0.39 6.00
N ARG A 83 10.86 0.05 6.47
CA ARG A 83 12.03 -0.83 6.60
C ARG A 83 11.87 -1.89 7.67
N SER A 84 10.98 -1.64 8.63
CA SER A 84 10.66 -2.56 9.71
C SER A 84 9.46 -3.46 9.42
N LEU A 85 8.73 -3.20 8.34
CA LEU A 85 7.56 -4.01 7.98
C LEU A 85 7.99 -5.34 7.37
N ARG A 86 7.28 -6.40 7.74
CA ARG A 86 7.60 -7.77 7.32
C ARG A 86 6.36 -8.50 6.85
N ILE A 87 6.53 -9.35 5.86
CA ILE A 87 5.47 -10.23 5.40
C ILE A 87 5.01 -11.12 6.54
N GLY A 88 3.70 -11.28 6.69
CA GLY A 88 3.07 -12.03 7.77
C GLY A 88 2.67 -11.21 8.98
N GLN A 89 3.12 -9.96 9.08
CA GLN A 89 2.68 -9.08 10.16
C GLN A 89 1.21 -8.72 10.00
N ARG A 90 0.51 -8.68 11.12
CA ARG A 90 -0.91 -8.28 11.19
C ARG A 90 -1.05 -6.94 11.86
N PHE A 91 -2.03 -6.19 11.36
CA PHE A 91 -2.32 -4.83 11.81
C PHE A 91 -3.82 -4.68 12.06
N GLN A 92 -4.16 -4.00 13.14
CA GLN A 92 -5.49 -3.41 13.30
C GLN A 92 -5.46 -2.05 12.61
N ALA A 93 -6.29 -1.85 11.59
CA ALA A 93 -6.48 -0.59 10.91
C ALA A 93 -7.96 -0.20 11.03
N GLY A 94 -8.26 0.81 11.84
CA GLY A 94 -9.65 1.12 12.16
C GLY A 94 -10.37 -0.12 12.70
N GLU A 95 -11.45 -0.54 12.04
CA GLU A 95 -12.21 -1.74 12.41
C GLU A 95 -11.72 -3.01 11.72
N ALA A 96 -10.80 -2.91 10.75
CA ALA A 96 -10.32 -4.04 9.97
C ALA A 96 -9.03 -4.62 10.53
N VAL A 97 -8.78 -5.90 10.28
CA VAL A 97 -7.51 -6.56 10.56
C VAL A 97 -6.90 -7.01 9.25
N LEU A 98 -5.66 -6.61 9.01
CA LEU A 98 -4.93 -6.84 7.76
C LEU A 98 -3.68 -7.66 8.03
N GLU A 99 -3.26 -8.46 7.04
CA GLU A 99 -1.99 -9.18 7.09
C GLU A 99 -1.19 -8.89 5.84
N LEU A 100 0.07 -8.47 5.98
CA LEU A 100 0.95 -8.23 4.84
C LEU A 100 1.30 -9.55 4.18
N THR A 101 1.12 -9.64 2.85
CA THR A 101 1.30 -10.88 2.11
C THR A 101 2.52 -10.87 1.21
N ARG A 102 2.83 -9.74 0.59
CA ARG A 102 4.04 -9.59 -0.24
C ARG A 102 4.28 -8.13 -0.59
N THR A 103 5.51 -7.83 -1.03
CA THR A 103 5.83 -6.54 -1.63
C THR A 103 5.21 -6.46 -3.02
N ARG A 104 4.81 -5.24 -3.43
CA ARG A 104 4.23 -5.02 -4.75
C ARG A 104 5.33 -4.98 -5.80
N LEU A 105 5.17 -5.76 -6.89
CA LEU A 105 5.99 -5.62 -8.09
C LEU A 105 5.44 -4.44 -8.89
N PRO A 106 6.20 -3.34 -9.09
CA PRO A 106 5.69 -2.20 -9.83
C PRO A 106 5.57 -2.53 -11.31
N CYS A 107 4.57 -1.95 -11.96
CA CYS A 107 4.35 -2.11 -13.38
C CYS A 107 4.76 -0.84 -14.14
N ASP A 108 4.82 -0.93 -15.47
CA ASP A 108 5.23 0.16 -16.34
C ASP A 108 4.24 1.33 -16.38
N THR A 109 2.99 1.12 -15.93
CA THR A 109 2.01 2.21 -15.83
C THR A 109 2.49 3.33 -14.90
N LEU A 110 3.36 3.02 -13.93
CA LEU A 110 3.92 4.03 -13.03
C LEU A 110 4.87 5.01 -13.74
N SER A 111 5.32 4.67 -14.94
CA SER A 111 6.23 5.54 -15.72
C SER A 111 5.58 6.87 -16.10
N VAL A 112 4.26 7.03 -15.95
CA VAL A 112 3.60 8.33 -16.12
C VAL A 112 4.12 9.39 -15.15
N TYR A 113 4.70 8.96 -14.02
CA TYR A 113 5.28 9.86 -13.02
C TYR A 113 6.76 10.16 -13.28
N GLY A 114 7.35 9.53 -14.28
CA GLY A 114 8.73 9.77 -14.68
C GLY A 114 9.50 8.49 -14.94
N ALA A 115 10.45 8.59 -15.88
CA ALA A 115 11.38 7.50 -16.14
C ALA A 115 12.19 7.22 -14.88
N GLY A 116 12.43 5.94 -14.60
CA GLY A 116 13.22 5.54 -13.44
C GLY A 116 12.42 5.36 -12.15
N ILE A 117 11.13 5.66 -12.13
CA ILE A 117 10.35 5.46 -10.89
C ILE A 117 10.32 4.00 -10.45
N GLN A 118 10.25 3.05 -11.38
CA GLN A 118 10.23 1.63 -11.03
C GLN A 118 11.52 1.23 -10.31
N ALA A 119 12.67 1.67 -10.81
CA ALA A 119 13.97 1.38 -10.17
C ALA A 119 14.12 2.12 -8.83
N ALA A 120 13.45 3.25 -8.66
CA ALA A 120 13.49 4.01 -7.42
C ALA A 120 12.73 3.32 -6.27
N ILE A 121 11.81 2.40 -6.58
CA ILE A 121 10.93 1.77 -5.58
C ILE A 121 11.07 0.27 -5.48
N TYR A 122 11.86 -0.37 -6.36
CA TYR A 122 11.97 -1.82 -6.40
C TYR A 122 13.31 -2.26 -6.99
N ASP A 123 13.87 -3.34 -6.48
CA ASP A 123 15.12 -3.91 -6.95
C ASP A 123 15.12 -5.44 -6.83
N ALA A 124 16.19 -6.08 -7.33
CA ALA A 124 16.32 -7.53 -7.29
C ALA A 124 16.41 -8.07 -5.85
N ARG A 125 16.95 -7.29 -4.92
CA ARG A 125 17.02 -7.67 -3.50
C ARG A 125 15.63 -7.73 -2.89
N THR A 126 14.79 -6.73 -3.16
CA THR A 126 13.38 -6.72 -2.72
C THR A 126 12.63 -7.92 -3.31
N MET A 127 12.84 -8.21 -4.58
CA MET A 127 12.23 -9.37 -5.24
C MET A 127 12.64 -10.68 -4.57
N ALA A 128 13.88 -10.78 -4.11
CA ALA A 128 14.39 -11.95 -3.41
C ALA A 128 13.97 -12.03 -1.93
N GLY A 129 13.22 -11.05 -1.43
CA GLY A 129 12.79 -10.99 -0.03
C GLY A 129 13.86 -10.47 0.92
N ASP A 130 14.90 -9.82 0.40
CA ASP A 130 15.98 -9.23 1.22
C ASP A 130 15.49 -7.92 1.85
N THR A 131 15.13 -7.99 3.12
CA THR A 131 14.62 -6.85 3.88
C THR A 131 15.67 -5.76 4.15
N ALA A 132 16.94 -6.02 3.84
CA ALA A 132 18.01 -5.04 3.93
C ALA A 132 18.13 -4.17 2.67
N SER A 133 17.35 -4.45 1.62
CA SER A 133 17.32 -3.58 0.45
C SER A 133 16.99 -2.15 0.85
N PRO A 134 17.70 -1.13 0.32
CA PRO A 134 17.39 0.27 0.62
C PRO A 134 16.02 0.70 0.13
N VAL A 135 15.42 -0.05 -0.81
CA VAL A 135 14.08 0.25 -1.34
C VAL A 135 13.01 -0.72 -0.83
N TRP A 136 13.31 -1.52 0.20
CA TRP A 136 12.34 -2.41 0.81
C TRP A 136 11.08 -1.63 1.22
N GLY A 137 9.92 -2.07 0.71
CA GLY A 137 8.65 -1.44 1.02
C GLY A 137 8.31 -0.16 0.25
N MET A 138 9.24 0.36 -0.56
CA MET A 138 8.98 1.59 -1.33
C MET A 138 7.84 1.42 -2.35
N SER A 139 7.69 0.24 -2.94
CA SER A 139 6.61 -0.02 -3.90
C SER A 139 5.27 -0.35 -3.23
N GLY A 140 5.29 -0.51 -1.92
CA GLY A 140 4.12 -0.88 -1.13
C GLY A 140 4.05 -2.37 -0.82
N PHE A 141 3.12 -2.69 0.07
CA PHE A 141 2.84 -4.05 0.51
C PHE A 141 1.41 -4.40 0.17
N TYR A 142 1.20 -5.55 -0.45
CA TYR A 142 -0.13 -6.13 -0.53
C TYR A 142 -0.53 -6.71 0.82
N ALA A 143 -1.82 -6.69 1.10
CA ALA A 143 -2.39 -7.25 2.31
C ALA A 143 -3.63 -8.07 2.01
N SER A 144 -3.80 -9.13 2.77
CA SER A 144 -5.08 -9.84 2.90
C SER A 144 -5.89 -9.22 4.03
N VAL A 145 -7.20 -9.38 3.96
CA VAL A 145 -8.13 -8.91 4.99
C VAL A 145 -8.49 -10.08 5.89
N ILE A 146 -8.00 -10.06 7.12
CA ILE A 146 -8.30 -11.09 8.11
C ILE A 146 -9.69 -10.87 8.70
N GLU A 147 -10.01 -9.61 9.07
CA GLU A 147 -11.34 -9.20 9.51
C GLU A 147 -11.79 -7.97 8.72
N PRO A 148 -12.94 -8.04 8.05
CA PRO A 148 -13.53 -6.87 7.39
C PRO A 148 -13.94 -5.80 8.40
N GLY A 149 -14.05 -4.55 7.94
CA GLY A 149 -14.48 -3.44 8.76
C GLY A 149 -14.25 -2.11 8.07
N MET A 150 -14.74 -1.05 8.69
CA MET A 150 -14.59 0.30 8.17
C MET A 150 -13.22 0.86 8.56
N VAL A 151 -12.58 1.56 7.61
CA VAL A 151 -11.34 2.29 7.83
C VAL A 151 -11.52 3.72 7.34
N ARG A 152 -11.10 4.69 8.17
CA ARG A 152 -11.25 6.11 7.89
C ARG A 152 -9.91 6.82 8.03
N PRO A 153 -9.68 7.90 7.29
CA PRO A 153 -8.55 8.79 7.58
C PRO A 153 -8.57 9.20 9.05
N GLY A 154 -7.40 9.16 9.68
CA GLY A 154 -7.26 9.43 11.11
C GLY A 154 -7.33 8.21 12.01
N ASP A 155 -7.79 7.08 11.52
CA ASP A 155 -7.83 5.85 12.30
C ASP A 155 -6.40 5.39 12.66
N PRO A 156 -6.22 4.80 13.85
CA PRO A 156 -4.95 4.18 14.18
C PRO A 156 -4.70 2.92 13.34
N ILE A 157 -3.43 2.66 13.06
CA ILE A 157 -2.97 1.40 12.50
C ILE A 157 -1.87 0.86 13.42
N THR A 158 -2.09 -0.33 13.98
CA THR A 158 -1.25 -0.87 15.05
C THR A 158 -0.88 -2.32 14.75
N ILE A 159 0.39 -2.68 14.95
CA ILE A 159 0.83 -4.06 14.84
C ILE A 159 0.19 -4.88 15.97
N LEU A 160 -0.47 -5.97 15.59
CA LEU A 160 -1.09 -6.90 16.54
C LEU A 160 -0.13 -8.01 16.98
N THR A 161 0.67 -8.50 16.03
CA THR A 161 1.64 -9.56 16.28
C THR A 161 2.89 -9.29 15.45
N SER A 162 4.00 -9.59 16.01
CA SER A 162 5.29 -9.54 15.31
C SER A 162 5.64 -10.88 14.70
#